data_991208b2303b543012ce1deaae55fcbd
#
_entry.id   991208b2303b543012ce1deaae55fcbd
#
_cell.length_a   1.000
_cell.length_b   1.000
_cell.length_c   1.000
_cell.angle_alpha   90.00
_cell.angle_beta   90.00
_cell.angle_gamma   90.00
#
_symmetry.space_group_name_H-M   'P 1'
#
loop_
_entity.id
_entity.type
_entity.pdbx_description
1 polymer ?
#
loop_
_entity_poly.entity_id
_entity_poly.type
_entity_poly.pdbx_seq_one_letter_code
_entity_poly.pdbx_strand_id
1 'polypeptide(L)'
;MLSYTTHIGLNTNVNTYGYLYIGGSVSTIIGDQGGSNQKRATSTSQGVASHKAMIHSFQTLIDNPSTSSTTYDVRFGHGNNATHTIYINNDSADYNGAYYARFVSTLTILELAP
;
A
#
# COMPACT_ATOMS: atom_id res chain seq x y z
N MET A 1 -17.79 1.45 0.87
CA MET A 1 -16.59 2.04 1.49
C MET A 1 -15.49 0.98 1.56
N LEU A 2 -14.28 1.34 1.22
CA LEU A 2 -13.11 0.47 1.34
C LEU A 2 -12.10 1.11 2.29
N SER A 3 -11.56 0.35 3.23
CA SER A 3 -10.43 0.75 4.06
C SER A 3 -9.34 -0.31 4.04
N TYR A 4 -8.11 0.13 4.08
CA TYR A 4 -6.94 -0.72 4.05
C TYR A 4 -5.87 -0.22 5.02
N THR A 5 -5.24 -1.15 5.70
CA THR A 5 -4.07 -0.86 6.55
C THR A 5 -3.08 -2.01 6.45
N THR A 6 -1.82 -1.70 6.26
CA THR A 6 -0.71 -2.67 6.31
C THR A 6 0.54 -2.03 6.88
N HIS A 7 1.46 -2.89 7.28
CA HIS A 7 2.80 -2.49 7.67
C HIS A 7 3.81 -2.99 6.62
N ILE A 8 4.70 -2.11 6.21
CA ILE A 8 5.70 -2.39 5.19
C ILE A 8 7.08 -2.05 5.73
N GLY A 9 7.96 -3.03 5.68
CA GLY A 9 9.39 -2.85 5.89
C GLY A 9 10.14 -2.74 4.56
N LEU A 10 11.23 -1.99 4.57
CA LEU A 10 12.19 -1.92 3.48
C LEU A 10 13.62 -2.08 4.00
N ASN A 11 14.47 -2.66 3.16
CA ASN A 11 15.90 -2.78 3.45
C ASN A 11 16.70 -1.50 3.15
N THR A 12 16.03 -0.41 2.78
CA THR A 12 16.65 0.85 2.40
C THR A 12 15.75 2.04 2.68
N ASN A 13 16.34 3.23 2.70
CA ASN A 13 15.63 4.49 2.96
C ASN A 13 15.06 5.08 1.66
N VAL A 14 14.00 4.50 1.13
CA VAL A 14 13.25 5.03 -0.02
C VAL A 14 11.76 5.06 0.30
N ASN A 15 11.04 5.95 -0.38
CA ASN A 15 9.60 6.02 -0.26
C ASN A 15 8.94 4.79 -0.86
N THR A 16 7.91 4.30 -0.21
CA THR A 16 7.01 3.27 -0.74
C THR A 16 5.68 3.89 -1.16
N TYR A 17 5.08 3.26 -2.14
CA TYR A 17 3.81 3.68 -2.75
C TYR A 17 2.84 2.51 -2.75
N GLY A 18 1.63 2.72 -2.26
CA GLY A 18 0.54 1.78 -2.32
C GLY A 18 -0.46 2.17 -3.41
N TYR A 19 -0.87 1.22 -4.20
CA TYR A 19 -1.81 1.39 -5.31
C TYR A 19 -3.01 0.49 -5.11
N LEU A 20 -4.20 1.07 -5.07
CA LEU A 20 -5.44 0.32 -5.12
C LEU A 20 -5.71 -0.12 -6.56
N TYR A 21 -5.98 -1.40 -6.77
CA TYR A 21 -6.42 -1.99 -8.02
C TYR A 21 -7.87 -2.45 -7.90
N ILE A 22 -8.65 -2.20 -8.93
CA ILE A 22 -10.05 -2.59 -9.03
C ILE A 22 -10.22 -3.30 -10.36
N GLY A 23 -10.67 -4.56 -10.31
CA GLY A 23 -10.84 -5.38 -11.52
C GLY A 23 -9.53 -5.59 -12.31
N GLY A 24 -8.37 -5.61 -11.61
CA GLY A 24 -7.05 -5.78 -12.23
C GLY A 24 -6.40 -4.51 -12.79
N SER A 25 -7.10 -3.37 -12.75
CA SER A 25 -6.58 -2.07 -13.21
C SER A 25 -6.31 -1.13 -12.04
N VAL A 26 -5.27 -0.27 -12.16
CA VAL A 26 -5.03 0.75 -11.16
C VAL A 26 -6.24 1.68 -11.05
N SER A 27 -6.67 1.90 -9.82
CA SER A 27 -7.80 2.80 -9.53
C SER A 27 -7.45 4.25 -9.89
N THR A 28 -8.47 5.03 -10.25
CA THR A 28 -8.38 6.50 -10.37
C THR A 28 -8.24 7.20 -9.01
N ILE A 29 -8.39 6.48 -7.90
CA ILE A 29 -8.17 6.98 -6.54
C ILE A 29 -6.67 7.03 -6.26
N ILE A 30 -6.01 7.99 -6.88
CA ILE A 30 -4.58 8.25 -6.77
C ILE A 30 -4.36 9.77 -6.69
N GLY A 31 -3.27 10.16 -6.03
CA GLY A 31 -2.91 11.58 -5.91
C GLY A 31 -2.69 12.25 -7.27
N ASP A 32 -2.82 13.56 -7.31
CA ASP A 32 -2.50 14.37 -8.47
C ASP A 32 -1.00 14.38 -8.77
N GLN A 33 -0.68 14.59 -10.02
CA GLN A 33 0.69 14.69 -10.49
C GLN A 33 1.07 16.16 -10.70
N GLY A 34 1.88 16.71 -9.81
CA GLY A 34 2.38 18.09 -9.94
C GLY A 34 3.55 18.25 -10.92
N GLY A 35 4.12 17.15 -11.40
CA GLY A 35 5.23 17.14 -12.37
C GLY A 35 5.47 15.77 -12.96
N SER A 36 6.14 15.71 -14.11
CA SER A 36 6.33 14.46 -14.88
C SER A 36 7.06 13.33 -14.13
N ASN A 37 7.85 13.67 -13.12
CA ASN A 37 8.65 12.72 -12.35
C ASN A 37 7.99 12.27 -11.03
N GLN A 38 6.82 12.81 -10.70
CA GLN A 38 6.13 12.44 -9.47
C GLN A 38 5.37 11.11 -9.65
N LYS A 39 5.44 10.27 -8.62
CA LYS A 39 4.65 9.03 -8.57
C LYS A 39 3.25 9.36 -8.04
N ARG A 40 2.23 8.89 -8.75
CA ARG A 40 0.85 8.95 -8.31
C ARG A 40 0.53 7.64 -7.59
N ALA A 41 0.00 7.74 -6.39
CA ALA A 41 -0.31 6.57 -5.56
C ALA A 41 -1.56 6.80 -4.72
N THR A 42 -2.21 5.73 -4.30
CA THR A 42 -3.35 5.79 -3.36
C THR A 42 -2.86 6.12 -1.95
N SER A 43 -1.71 5.57 -1.58
CA SER A 43 -1.04 5.87 -0.30
C SER A 43 0.47 5.93 -0.49
N THR A 44 1.14 6.66 0.38
CA THR A 44 2.59 6.72 0.42
C THR A 44 3.10 6.66 1.84
N SER A 45 4.31 6.16 2.02
CA SER A 45 5.03 6.19 3.26
C SER A 45 6.49 6.53 2.98
N GLN A 46 7.07 7.38 3.82
CA GLN A 46 8.48 7.76 3.68
C GLN A 46 9.36 6.65 4.23
N GLY A 47 10.42 6.33 3.50
CA GLY A 47 11.43 5.40 3.96
C GLY A 47 12.10 5.87 5.25
N VAL A 48 12.14 5.00 6.23
CA VAL A 48 12.92 5.19 7.45
C VAL A 48 14.07 4.18 7.48
N ALA A 49 15.13 4.54 8.18
CA ALA A 49 16.32 3.69 8.33
C ALA A 49 15.97 2.22 8.64
N SER A 50 16.83 1.32 8.21
CA SER A 50 16.73 -0.13 8.36
C SER A 50 16.10 -0.57 9.70
N HIS A 51 15.33 -1.64 9.68
CA HIS A 51 14.66 -2.28 10.82
C HIS A 51 13.42 -1.57 11.36
N LYS A 52 12.70 -0.82 10.52
CA LYS A 52 11.42 -0.22 10.90
C LYS A 52 10.34 -0.54 9.88
N ALA A 53 9.18 -0.92 10.37
CA ALA A 53 7.98 -1.01 9.55
C ALA A 53 7.26 0.34 9.52
N MET A 54 6.67 0.62 8.38
CA MET A 54 5.88 1.81 8.15
C MET A 54 4.44 1.42 7.86
N ILE A 55 3.51 2.27 8.27
CA ILE A 55 2.09 2.06 8.03
C ILE A 55 1.72 2.67 6.67
N HIS A 56 1.10 1.86 5.83
CA HIS A 56 0.29 2.31 4.72
C HIS A 56 -1.18 2.16 5.07
N SER A 57 -1.92 3.24 5.00
CA SER A 57 -3.34 3.24 5.33
C SER A 57 -4.08 4.20 4.40
N PHE A 58 -5.27 3.81 3.97
CA PHE A 58 -6.20 4.70 3.31
C PHE A 58 -7.64 4.23 3.51
N GLN A 59 -8.57 5.17 3.37
CA GLN A 59 -10.00 4.92 3.35
C GLN A 59 -10.61 5.70 2.20
N THR A 60 -11.55 5.09 1.48
CA THR A 60 -12.20 5.74 0.35
C THR A 60 -13.61 5.20 0.12
N LEU A 61 -14.42 6.02 -0.52
CA LEU A 61 -15.65 5.58 -1.14
C LEU A 61 -15.35 5.18 -2.58
N ILE A 62 -15.86 4.05 -3.00
CA ILE A 62 -15.78 3.59 -4.38
C ILE A 62 -17.21 3.56 -4.89
N ASP A 63 -17.45 4.34 -5.94
CA ASP A 63 -18.66 4.21 -6.71
C ASP A 63 -18.42 3.12 -7.78
N ASN A 64 -18.96 1.94 -7.52
CA ASN A 64 -18.85 0.82 -8.42
C ASN A 64 -20.26 0.25 -8.68
N PRO A 65 -20.97 0.78 -9.67
CA PRO A 65 -22.33 0.36 -9.98
C PRO A 65 -22.40 -1.05 -10.60
N SER A 66 -21.28 -1.75 -10.72
CA SER A 66 -21.24 -3.09 -11.32
C SER A 66 -21.93 -4.10 -10.43
N THR A 67 -22.84 -4.86 -10.99
CA THR A 67 -23.46 -6.06 -10.37
C THR A 67 -22.59 -7.32 -10.52
N SER A 68 -21.47 -7.21 -11.21
CA SER A 68 -20.54 -8.33 -11.41
C SER A 68 -19.54 -8.41 -10.27
N SER A 69 -19.04 -9.62 -10.01
CA SER A 69 -17.93 -9.83 -9.06
C SER A 69 -16.72 -8.96 -9.42
N THR A 70 -16.22 -8.22 -8.45
CA THR A 70 -15.08 -7.31 -8.63
C THR A 70 -13.98 -7.65 -7.64
N THR A 71 -12.76 -7.77 -8.15
CA THR A 71 -11.57 -8.00 -7.31
C THR A 71 -10.97 -6.67 -6.89
N TYR A 72 -10.65 -6.56 -5.63
CA TYR A 72 -9.91 -5.43 -5.05
C TYR A 72 -8.57 -5.95 -4.52
N ASP A 73 -7.48 -5.34 -4.95
CA ASP A 73 -6.16 -5.65 -4.40
C ASP A 73 -5.34 -4.38 -4.16
N VAL A 74 -4.32 -4.47 -3.31
CA VAL A 74 -3.39 -3.38 -3.04
C VAL A 74 -2.00 -3.85 -3.37
N ARG A 75 -1.32 -3.11 -4.26
CA ARG A 75 0.03 -3.43 -4.70
C ARG A 75 1.00 -2.34 -4.26
N PHE A 76 2.23 -2.72 -4.05
CA PHE A 76 3.27 -1.83 -3.55
C PHE A 76 4.42 -1.69 -4.53
N GLY A 77 4.99 -0.50 -4.55
CA GLY A 77 6.21 -0.17 -5.26
C GLY A 77 7.09 0.76 -4.44
N HIS A 78 8.27 1.08 -4.94
CA HIS A 78 9.20 2.00 -4.31
C HIS A 78 9.68 3.08 -5.30
N GLY A 79 10.28 4.14 -4.76
CA GLY A 79 10.50 5.41 -5.46
C GLY A 79 11.78 5.53 -6.25
N ASN A 80 12.64 4.53 -6.31
CA ASN A 80 13.87 4.61 -7.09
C ASN A 80 13.98 3.50 -8.16
N ASN A 81 15.01 3.58 -8.98
CA ASN A 81 15.24 2.64 -10.10
C ASN A 81 16.07 1.40 -9.72
N ALA A 82 16.47 1.27 -8.45
CA ALA A 82 17.19 0.11 -7.97
C ALA A 82 16.23 -1.00 -7.52
N THR A 83 16.69 -2.23 -7.48
CA THR A 83 15.90 -3.35 -6.94
C THR A 83 15.95 -3.33 -5.42
N HIS A 84 14.79 -3.35 -4.79
CA HIS A 84 14.63 -3.41 -3.34
C HIS A 84 13.62 -4.48 -2.95
N THR A 85 13.80 -5.03 -1.77
CA THR A 85 12.84 -5.97 -1.20
C THR A 85 11.86 -5.21 -0.32
N ILE A 86 10.57 -5.39 -0.61
CA ILE A 86 9.47 -4.88 0.21
C ILE A 86 8.97 -6.04 1.07
N TYR A 87 8.98 -5.86 2.39
CA TYR A 87 8.46 -6.82 3.35
C TYR A 87 7.06 -6.39 3.78
N ILE A 88 6.06 -7.23 3.51
CA ILE A 88 4.68 -6.96 3.90
C ILE A 88 4.41 -7.65 5.23
N ASN A 89 3.81 -6.91 6.17
CA ASN A 89 3.54 -7.37 7.53
C ASN A 89 4.79 -7.77 8.33
N ASN A 90 5.91 -7.17 7.96
CA ASN A 90 7.20 -7.43 8.59
C ASN A 90 8.01 -6.12 8.60
N ASP A 91 9.03 -6.05 9.44
CA ASP A 91 10.00 -4.97 9.33
C ASP A 91 11.03 -5.26 8.21
N SER A 92 12.07 -4.48 8.11
CA SER A 92 13.01 -4.49 6.98
C SER A 92 13.86 -5.75 6.84
N ALA A 93 13.69 -6.74 7.71
CA ALA A 93 14.40 -8.00 7.63
C ALA A 93 13.63 -9.11 8.35
N ASP A 94 13.67 -10.30 7.79
CA ASP A 94 13.02 -11.47 8.38
C ASP A 94 13.95 -12.13 9.41
N TYR A 95 14.27 -11.40 10.47
CA TYR A 95 15.10 -11.92 11.56
C TYR A 95 14.23 -12.53 12.66
N ASN A 96 14.67 -13.66 13.17
CA ASN A 96 14.11 -14.28 14.37
C ASN A 96 14.74 -13.68 15.63
N GLY A 97 14.33 -12.50 16.01
CA GLY A 97 14.84 -11.77 17.15
C GLY A 97 13.74 -11.02 17.91
N ALA A 98 13.92 -10.83 19.20
CA ALA A 98 12.91 -10.21 20.08
C ALA A 98 12.56 -8.74 19.72
N TYR A 99 13.34 -8.11 18.86
CA TYR A 99 13.13 -6.73 18.44
C TYR A 99 12.37 -6.60 17.11
N TYR A 100 12.04 -7.72 16.45
CA TYR A 100 11.40 -7.74 15.15
C TYR A 100 9.96 -8.20 15.28
N ALA A 101 9.05 -7.40 14.76
CA ALA A 101 7.63 -7.65 14.89
C ALA A 101 7.03 -8.14 13.58
N ARG A 102 6.04 -9.02 13.69
CA ARG A 102 5.12 -9.40 12.62
C ARG A 102 3.83 -8.63 12.80
N PHE A 103 3.25 -8.19 11.71
CA PHE A 103 2.04 -7.37 11.69
C PHE A 103 0.93 -8.05 10.90
N VAL A 104 -0.24 -7.46 10.91
CA VAL A 104 -1.40 -7.94 10.16
C VAL A 104 -1.86 -6.85 9.20
N SER A 105 -2.11 -7.22 7.95
CA SER A 105 -2.84 -6.37 7.02
C SER A 105 -4.34 -6.58 7.15
N THR A 106 -5.09 -5.50 7.00
CA THR A 106 -6.55 -5.56 6.90
C THR A 106 -7.03 -4.88 5.63
N LEU A 107 -7.96 -5.51 4.94
CA LEU A 107 -8.73 -4.92 3.86
C LEU A 107 -10.20 -5.11 4.22
N THR A 108 -10.89 -4.01 4.46
CA THR A 108 -12.32 -4.03 4.79
C THR A 108 -13.10 -3.39 3.65
N ILE A 109 -14.11 -4.09 3.17
CA ILE A 109 -15.05 -3.58 2.18
C ILE A 109 -16.42 -3.57 2.85
N LEU A 110 -17.01 -2.38 2.93
CA LEU A 110 -18.36 -2.18 3.42
C LEU A 110 -19.22 -1.73 2.24
N GLU A 111 -20.18 -2.55 1.86
CA GLU A 111 -21.20 -2.18 0.90
C GLU A 111 -22.25 -1.32 1.62
N LEU A 112 -22.51 -0.17 1.06
CA LEU A 112 -23.55 0.72 1.54
C LEU A 112 -24.79 0.50 0.66
N ALA A 113 -25.91 0.20 1.28
CA ALA A 113 -27.18 0.12 0.57
C ALA A 113 -27.52 1.46 -0.11
N PRO A 114 -28.14 1.44 -1.26
CA PRO A 114 -28.59 2.64 -1.95
C PRO A 114 -29.64 3.42 -1.15
#